data_752d32de0a2ce8e85436a165bef5d1ce
#
_entry.id   752d32de0a2ce8e85436a165bef5d1ce
#
_cell.length_a   1.000
_cell.length_b   1.000
_cell.length_c   1.000
_cell.angle_alpha   90.00
_cell.angle_beta   90.00
_cell.angle_gamma   90.00
#
_symmetry.space_group_name_H-M   'P 1'
#
loop_
_entity.id
_entity.type
_entity.pdbx_description
1 polymer ?
#
loop_
_entity_poly.entity_id
_entity_poly.type
_entity_poly.pdbx_seq_one_letter_code
_entity_poly.pdbx_strand_id
1 'polypeptide(L)'
;MYRMKKNLLLLSLLALALTACREDDPEPRITALQITAPDTTLYRGDSLRLRLTPTPPDADIRGAVWTSGDSLVAVVTPDGLVRCVGPGRTAITARLEGTSLAAKYDLTVAARATQSIAFSEPTLSLLIDEEQPTALVFTPANADDRRVVYTSSDTAVATVSSQGVITARGRGKAIVRARTVGGGQTAECQVSVQHFTERISVWLSGTWIYESDNLVSACARMTLRNDSNRDLFVERFIVESDGREIHREEIGRTLSSGSKLACDVTFKNAHDPQFKYQFTVGSEQYEAHYRPHMIGAKTLPADGPRTLPIVVSRRR
;
A
#
# COMPACT_ATOMS: atom_id res chain seq x y z
N MET A 1 -43.52 94.19 33.53
CA MET A 1 -44.22 92.89 33.48
C MET A 1 -44.64 92.45 32.07
N TYR A 2 -44.14 93.04 31.01
CA TYR A 2 -44.54 92.82 29.61
C TYR A 2 -43.47 92.09 28.74
N ARG A 3 -42.22 91.99 29.26
CA ARG A 3 -41.10 91.32 28.52
C ARG A 3 -40.93 89.86 28.75
N MET A 4 -41.51 89.29 29.79
CA MET A 4 -41.40 87.82 30.05
C MET A 4 -42.38 86.97 29.31
N LYS A 5 -43.49 87.48 28.78
CA LYS A 5 -44.48 86.70 28.04
C LYS A 5 -44.10 86.44 26.59
N LYS A 6 -43.25 87.23 25.94
CA LYS A 6 -42.80 87.05 24.55
C LYS A 6 -41.74 85.92 24.40
N ASN A 7 -40.95 85.70 25.42
CA ASN A 7 -39.90 84.65 25.37
C ASN A 7 -40.49 83.23 25.63
N LEU A 8 -41.63 83.13 26.32
CA LEU A 8 -42.27 81.86 26.59
C LEU A 8 -43.00 81.31 25.36
N LEU A 9 -43.53 82.20 24.49
CA LEU A 9 -44.22 81.81 23.23
C LEU A 9 -43.23 81.36 22.14
N LEU A 10 -41.99 81.94 22.14
CA LEU A 10 -40.93 81.52 21.21
C LEU A 10 -40.32 80.18 21.59
N LEU A 11 -40.24 79.85 22.89
CA LEU A 11 -39.74 78.56 23.34
C LEU A 11 -40.74 77.44 23.08
N SER A 12 -42.04 77.68 23.10
CA SER A 12 -43.06 76.73 22.81
C SER A 12 -43.17 76.44 21.30
N LEU A 13 -42.90 77.40 20.41
CA LEU A 13 -42.86 77.20 18.97
C LEU A 13 -41.59 76.41 18.51
N LEU A 14 -40.47 76.58 19.25
CA LEU A 14 -39.23 75.86 18.95
C LEU A 14 -39.26 74.43 19.43
N ALA A 15 -40.03 74.12 20.48
CA ALA A 15 -40.25 72.74 20.93
C ALA A 15 -41.18 71.90 20.03
N LEU A 16 -42.06 72.57 19.26
CA LEU A 16 -42.98 71.89 18.33
C LEU A 16 -42.32 71.54 16.94
N ALA A 17 -41.20 72.22 16.64
CA ALA A 17 -40.46 71.98 15.40
C ALA A 17 -39.50 70.77 15.48
N LEU A 18 -39.28 70.17 16.67
CA LEU A 18 -38.41 68.98 16.85
C LEU A 18 -39.17 67.66 16.81
N THR A 19 -40.47 67.66 16.60
CA THR A 19 -41.28 66.47 16.34
C THR A 19 -41.60 66.28 14.86
N ALA A 20 -40.85 66.94 13.95
CA ALA A 20 -40.96 66.68 12.53
C ALA A 20 -40.35 65.34 12.19
N CYS A 21 -41.22 64.41 11.93
CA CYS A 21 -41.07 63.25 11.04
C CYS A 21 -39.67 62.68 10.99
N ARG A 22 -39.38 61.64 11.78
CA ARG A 22 -38.71 60.51 11.16
C ARG A 22 -39.70 59.98 10.12
N GLU A 23 -39.57 60.44 8.89
CA GLU A 23 -39.99 59.59 7.74
C GLU A 23 -39.16 58.31 7.93
N ASP A 24 -39.87 57.22 8.17
CA ASP A 24 -39.28 55.89 7.95
C ASP A 24 -38.93 55.90 6.45
N ASP A 25 -37.67 56.18 6.12
CA ASP A 25 -37.16 55.98 4.76
C ASP A 25 -37.51 54.53 4.41
N PRO A 26 -38.28 54.29 3.38
CA PRO A 26 -38.64 52.92 3.02
C PRO A 26 -37.33 52.14 2.79
N GLU A 27 -37.19 51.04 3.53
CA GLU A 27 -36.00 50.18 3.35
C GLU A 27 -35.73 49.99 1.87
N PRO A 28 -34.46 50.15 1.41
CA PRO A 28 -34.12 50.13 0.01
C PRO A 28 -34.49 48.80 -0.61
N ARG A 29 -35.43 48.82 -1.57
CA ARG A 29 -35.94 47.63 -2.23
C ARG A 29 -34.86 46.98 -3.07
N ILE A 30 -34.48 45.69 -2.78
CA ILE A 30 -33.49 44.94 -3.54
C ILE A 30 -33.95 44.76 -4.97
N THR A 31 -33.12 45.15 -5.93
CA THR A 31 -33.42 45.03 -7.37
C THR A 31 -32.58 43.95 -8.05
N ALA A 32 -31.40 43.57 -7.47
CA ALA A 32 -30.55 42.53 -7.98
C ALA A 32 -29.73 41.88 -6.88
N LEU A 33 -29.24 40.65 -7.12
CA LEU A 33 -28.30 39.93 -6.29
C LEU A 33 -27.08 39.54 -7.14
N GLN A 34 -25.90 39.65 -6.58
CA GLN A 34 -24.67 39.19 -7.22
C GLN A 34 -23.86 38.32 -6.24
N ILE A 35 -23.29 37.20 -6.73
CA ILE A 35 -22.34 36.40 -5.99
C ILE A 35 -20.95 36.72 -6.48
N THR A 36 -20.02 37.01 -5.52
CA THR A 36 -18.63 37.23 -5.80
C THR A 36 -17.76 36.22 -5.03
N ALA A 37 -16.65 35.80 -5.63
CA ALA A 37 -15.68 34.90 -5.04
C ALA A 37 -14.28 35.23 -5.52
N PRO A 38 -13.21 34.84 -4.77
CA PRO A 38 -11.85 34.88 -5.27
C PRO A 38 -11.69 33.98 -6.49
N ASP A 39 -10.90 34.43 -7.46
CA ASP A 39 -10.49 33.60 -8.59
C ASP A 39 -9.37 32.65 -8.14
N THR A 40 -9.68 31.35 -8.02
CA THR A 40 -8.75 30.33 -7.59
C THR A 40 -9.12 28.97 -8.15
N THR A 41 -8.12 28.13 -8.41
CA THR A 41 -8.36 26.74 -8.78
C THR A 41 -8.67 25.92 -7.53
N LEU A 42 -9.83 25.30 -7.54
CA LEU A 42 -10.34 24.49 -6.44
C LEU A 42 -10.23 23.01 -6.73
N TYR A 43 -9.92 22.24 -5.70
CA TYR A 43 -9.83 20.79 -5.73
C TYR A 43 -10.71 20.18 -4.63
N ARG A 44 -10.93 18.90 -4.67
CA ARG A 44 -11.61 18.17 -3.61
C ARG A 44 -10.97 18.44 -2.24
N GLY A 45 -11.81 18.79 -1.26
CA GLY A 45 -11.41 19.12 0.10
C GLY A 45 -11.18 20.61 0.35
N ASP A 46 -11.06 21.43 -0.71
CA ASP A 46 -10.94 22.88 -0.58
C ASP A 46 -12.27 23.51 -0.16
N SER A 47 -12.20 24.70 0.41
CA SER A 47 -13.37 25.50 0.78
C SER A 47 -13.28 26.89 0.19
N LEU A 48 -14.40 27.45 -0.21
CA LEU A 48 -14.52 28.78 -0.80
C LEU A 48 -15.67 29.53 -0.12
N ARG A 49 -15.38 30.74 0.35
CA ARG A 49 -16.41 31.64 0.89
C ARG A 49 -16.99 32.48 -0.26
N LEU A 50 -18.26 32.30 -0.57
CA LEU A 50 -19.01 33.15 -1.49
C LEU A 50 -19.57 34.33 -0.73
N ARG A 51 -19.53 35.51 -1.36
CA ARG A 51 -20.13 36.74 -0.85
C ARG A 51 -21.34 37.09 -1.71
N LEU A 52 -22.52 37.23 -1.07
CA LEU A 52 -23.73 37.73 -1.71
C LEU A 52 -23.79 39.24 -1.50
N THR A 53 -23.99 40.00 -2.58
CA THR A 53 -24.08 41.46 -2.54
C THR A 53 -25.42 41.87 -3.19
N PRO A 54 -26.26 42.61 -2.49
CA PRO A 54 -27.52 43.14 -3.07
C PRO A 54 -27.26 44.44 -3.85
N THR A 55 -28.23 44.82 -4.64
CA THR A 55 -28.32 46.15 -5.20
C THR A 55 -29.65 46.76 -4.75
N PRO A 56 -29.66 47.89 -4.04
CA PRO A 56 -28.50 48.65 -3.53
C PRO A 56 -27.71 47.89 -2.46
N PRO A 57 -26.40 48.27 -2.21
CA PRO A 57 -25.48 47.49 -1.39
C PRO A 57 -25.85 47.43 0.10
N ASP A 58 -26.62 48.36 0.59
CA ASP A 58 -27.03 48.47 2.00
C ASP A 58 -28.36 47.75 2.32
N ALA A 59 -28.95 47.08 1.32
CA ALA A 59 -30.20 46.37 1.51
C ALA A 59 -30.00 45.05 2.28
N ASP A 60 -31.02 44.74 3.11
CA ASP A 60 -30.97 43.56 3.97
C ASP A 60 -31.17 42.25 3.14
N ILE A 61 -30.18 41.33 3.24
CA ILE A 61 -30.19 40.03 2.61
C ILE A 61 -30.45 38.86 3.58
N ARG A 62 -30.94 39.18 4.80
CA ARG A 62 -31.36 38.14 5.75
C ARG A 62 -32.43 37.25 5.07
N GLY A 63 -32.35 35.93 5.27
CA GLY A 63 -33.22 34.98 4.61
C GLY A 63 -32.74 34.51 3.22
N ALA A 64 -31.49 34.80 2.85
CA ALA A 64 -30.89 34.20 1.65
C ALA A 64 -30.69 32.70 1.83
N VAL A 65 -31.27 31.89 0.94
CA VAL A 65 -31.16 30.44 0.91
C VAL A 65 -30.16 30.05 -0.17
N TRP A 66 -29.14 29.29 0.25
CA TRP A 66 -28.07 28.77 -0.61
C TRP A 66 -28.34 27.33 -1.00
N THR A 67 -28.15 26.99 -2.26
CA THR A 67 -28.31 25.64 -2.78
C THR A 67 -27.19 25.29 -3.73
N SER A 68 -26.78 24.02 -3.75
CA SER A 68 -25.89 23.45 -4.77
C SER A 68 -26.70 22.65 -5.79
N GLY A 69 -26.35 22.78 -7.04
CA GLY A 69 -26.97 21.99 -8.13
C GLY A 69 -26.52 20.53 -8.14
N ASP A 70 -25.30 20.25 -7.61
CA ASP A 70 -24.77 18.90 -7.45
C ASP A 70 -23.96 18.80 -6.16
N SER A 71 -24.49 18.07 -5.19
CA SER A 71 -23.87 17.87 -3.89
C SER A 71 -22.67 16.90 -3.93
N LEU A 72 -22.51 16.12 -5.01
CA LEU A 72 -21.33 15.28 -5.22
C LEU A 72 -20.11 16.11 -5.66
N VAL A 73 -20.34 17.28 -6.23
CA VAL A 73 -19.28 18.22 -6.62
C VAL A 73 -18.99 19.19 -5.49
N ALA A 74 -20.03 19.83 -4.92
CA ALA A 74 -19.85 20.76 -3.80
C ALA A 74 -21.12 20.84 -2.95
N VAL A 75 -20.94 21.13 -1.66
CA VAL A 75 -22.02 21.49 -0.73
C VAL A 75 -21.83 22.92 -0.28
N VAL A 76 -22.92 23.62 0.06
CA VAL A 76 -22.89 25.00 0.53
C VAL A 76 -23.64 25.13 1.85
N THR A 77 -23.12 25.89 2.79
CA THR A 77 -23.76 26.20 4.06
C THR A 77 -24.67 27.42 3.96
N PRO A 78 -25.60 27.64 4.91
CA PRO A 78 -26.50 28.80 4.90
C PRO A 78 -25.80 30.16 4.90
N ASP A 79 -24.53 30.21 5.35
CA ASP A 79 -23.70 31.41 5.40
C ASP A 79 -22.79 31.58 4.16
N GLY A 80 -23.02 30.77 3.08
CA GLY A 80 -22.30 30.88 1.83
C GLY A 80 -20.91 30.27 1.80
N LEU A 81 -20.55 29.38 2.78
CA LEU A 81 -19.30 28.61 2.70
C LEU A 81 -19.51 27.38 1.86
N VAL A 82 -18.82 27.30 0.73
CA VAL A 82 -18.78 26.15 -0.16
C VAL A 82 -17.67 25.21 0.24
N ARG A 83 -17.96 23.91 0.26
CA ARG A 83 -16.97 22.84 0.45
C ARG A 83 -16.98 21.95 -0.78
N CYS A 84 -15.80 21.80 -1.42
CA CYS A 84 -15.60 20.96 -2.59
C CYS A 84 -15.55 19.48 -2.19
N VAL A 85 -16.46 18.68 -2.75
CA VAL A 85 -16.64 17.25 -2.43
C VAL A 85 -15.95 16.36 -3.47
N GLY A 86 -16.08 16.71 -4.75
CA GLY A 86 -15.48 15.93 -5.85
C GLY A 86 -15.24 16.79 -7.08
N PRO A 87 -14.41 16.29 -8.02
CA PRO A 87 -14.16 16.99 -9.28
C PRO A 87 -15.41 17.06 -10.14
N GLY A 88 -15.64 18.20 -10.82
CA GLY A 88 -16.78 18.42 -11.67
C GLY A 88 -17.19 19.89 -11.76
N ARG A 89 -18.38 20.12 -12.28
CA ARG A 89 -19.00 21.46 -12.39
C ARG A 89 -20.37 21.46 -11.76
N THR A 90 -20.66 22.50 -10.99
CA THR A 90 -21.97 22.72 -10.38
C THR A 90 -22.29 24.20 -10.29
N ALA A 91 -23.56 24.52 -10.14
CA ALA A 91 -24.01 25.88 -9.88
C ALA A 91 -24.34 26.03 -8.39
N ILE A 92 -23.78 27.03 -7.73
CA ILE A 92 -24.23 27.47 -6.42
C ILE A 92 -25.20 28.62 -6.61
N THR A 93 -26.39 28.49 -6.05
CA THR A 93 -27.46 29.50 -6.21
C THR A 93 -27.84 30.07 -4.83
N ALA A 94 -27.87 31.38 -4.73
CA ALA A 94 -28.44 32.08 -3.59
C ALA A 94 -29.79 32.68 -4.02
N ARG A 95 -30.84 32.38 -3.29
CA ARG A 95 -32.20 32.91 -3.53
C ARG A 95 -32.68 33.64 -2.28
N LEU A 96 -33.28 34.82 -2.45
CA LEU A 96 -33.89 35.55 -1.37
C LEU A 96 -35.35 35.11 -1.18
N GLU A 97 -35.65 34.61 0.03
CA GLU A 97 -37.02 34.14 0.35
C GLU A 97 -38.05 35.24 0.18
N GLY A 98 -39.26 34.87 -0.28
CA GLY A 98 -40.35 35.81 -0.55
C GLY A 98 -40.19 36.69 -1.78
N THR A 99 -39.13 36.48 -2.58
CA THR A 99 -38.85 37.21 -3.82
C THR A 99 -38.53 36.26 -4.98
N SER A 100 -38.52 36.80 -6.22
CA SER A 100 -38.04 36.09 -7.40
C SER A 100 -36.50 36.27 -7.62
N LEU A 101 -35.82 36.99 -6.72
CA LEU A 101 -34.41 37.32 -6.87
C LEU A 101 -33.52 36.12 -6.56
N ALA A 102 -32.60 35.82 -7.46
CA ALA A 102 -31.60 34.80 -7.31
C ALA A 102 -30.29 35.22 -7.98
N ALA A 103 -29.17 34.76 -7.42
CA ALA A 103 -27.88 34.88 -8.03
C ALA A 103 -27.27 33.47 -8.20
N LYS A 104 -26.47 33.29 -9.23
CA LYS A 104 -25.82 32.02 -9.59
C LYS A 104 -24.31 32.22 -9.66
N TYR A 105 -23.57 31.25 -9.17
CA TYR A 105 -22.12 31.12 -9.31
C TYR A 105 -21.78 29.76 -9.89
N ASP A 106 -21.16 29.76 -11.07
CA ASP A 106 -20.72 28.51 -11.73
C ASP A 106 -19.37 28.09 -11.15
N LEU A 107 -19.39 27.01 -10.37
CA LEU A 107 -18.23 26.44 -9.69
C LEU A 107 -17.64 25.29 -10.51
N THR A 108 -16.31 25.32 -10.66
CA THR A 108 -15.55 24.19 -11.21
C THR A 108 -14.58 23.69 -10.15
N VAL A 109 -14.67 22.40 -9.84
CA VAL A 109 -13.72 21.67 -9.00
C VAL A 109 -12.83 20.83 -9.92
N ALA A 110 -11.53 21.14 -9.97
CA ALA A 110 -10.57 20.46 -10.83
C ALA A 110 -10.25 19.07 -10.29
N ALA A 111 -9.99 18.11 -11.20
CA ALA A 111 -9.49 16.80 -10.84
C ALA A 111 -7.96 16.86 -10.64
N ARG A 112 -7.49 16.26 -9.55
CA ARG A 112 -6.05 16.00 -9.35
C ARG A 112 -5.65 14.75 -10.09
N ALA A 113 -5.02 14.92 -11.24
CA ALA A 113 -4.55 13.81 -12.06
C ALA A 113 -3.40 13.06 -11.37
N THR A 114 -3.35 11.74 -11.57
CA THR A 114 -2.19 10.93 -11.21
C THR A 114 -1.02 11.28 -12.12
N GLN A 115 0.10 11.72 -11.53
CA GLN A 115 1.32 12.08 -12.24
C GLN A 115 2.26 10.88 -12.38
N SER A 116 2.35 10.04 -11.36
CA SER A 116 3.12 8.80 -11.37
C SER A 116 2.55 7.78 -10.41
N ILE A 117 2.90 6.52 -10.65
CA ILE A 117 2.65 5.39 -9.75
C ILE A 117 3.95 4.61 -9.55
N ALA A 118 4.09 3.96 -8.38
CA ALA A 118 5.18 3.04 -8.09
C ALA A 118 4.66 1.90 -7.21
N PHE A 119 5.22 0.69 -7.36
CA PHE A 119 5.01 -0.35 -6.36
C PHE A 119 5.79 0.01 -5.08
N SER A 120 5.19 -0.24 -3.92
CA SER A 120 5.87 -0.09 -2.62
C SER A 120 7.09 -1.02 -2.53
N GLU A 121 6.96 -2.20 -3.13
CA GLU A 121 8.01 -3.21 -3.25
C GLU A 121 8.25 -3.48 -4.75
N PRO A 122 9.32 -2.92 -5.34
CA PRO A 122 9.60 -3.07 -6.78
C PRO A 122 10.16 -4.44 -7.13
N THR A 123 10.54 -5.25 -6.14
CA THR A 123 11.05 -6.61 -6.31
C THR A 123 10.43 -7.55 -5.28
N LEU A 124 10.01 -8.73 -5.72
CA LEU A 124 9.46 -9.78 -4.86
C LEU A 124 10.16 -11.11 -5.12
N SER A 125 10.43 -11.85 -4.05
CA SER A 125 10.94 -13.22 -4.12
C SER A 125 9.95 -14.14 -3.42
N LEU A 126 9.25 -14.97 -4.19
CA LEU A 126 8.17 -15.83 -3.73
C LEU A 126 8.54 -17.31 -3.96
N LEU A 127 7.96 -18.17 -3.15
CA LEU A 127 7.94 -19.60 -3.42
C LEU A 127 6.67 -19.97 -4.19
N ILE A 128 6.73 -21.06 -4.95
CA ILE A 128 5.54 -21.58 -5.66
C ILE A 128 4.38 -21.72 -4.68
N ASP A 129 3.18 -21.34 -5.10
CA ASP A 129 1.90 -21.28 -4.37
C ASP A 129 1.81 -20.17 -3.31
N GLU A 130 2.80 -19.30 -3.17
CA GLU A 130 2.66 -18.11 -2.32
C GLU A 130 1.84 -17.02 -3.01
N GLU A 131 1.12 -16.28 -2.16
CA GLU A 131 0.35 -15.11 -2.56
C GLU A 131 0.85 -13.89 -1.80
N GLN A 132 1.08 -12.81 -2.54
CA GLN A 132 1.55 -11.55 -1.98
C GLN A 132 0.69 -10.38 -2.49
N PRO A 133 -0.06 -9.71 -1.60
CA PRO A 133 -0.73 -8.47 -1.96
C PRO A 133 0.31 -7.36 -2.22
N THR A 134 0.10 -6.59 -3.27
CA THR A 134 0.96 -5.45 -3.59
C THR A 134 0.26 -4.14 -3.27
N ALA A 135 1.05 -3.12 -2.95
CA ALA A 135 0.56 -1.76 -2.76
C ALA A 135 1.19 -0.82 -3.79
N LEU A 136 0.37 0.12 -4.29
CA LEU A 136 0.82 1.19 -5.17
C LEU A 136 0.85 2.53 -4.44
N VAL A 137 1.93 3.25 -4.63
CA VAL A 137 2.09 4.63 -4.22
C VAL A 137 1.74 5.53 -5.40
N PHE A 138 0.82 6.47 -5.19
CA PHE A 138 0.38 7.44 -6.18
C PHE A 138 0.97 8.81 -5.90
N THR A 139 1.39 9.53 -6.92
CA THR A 139 1.82 10.91 -6.84
C THR A 139 0.91 11.78 -7.72
N PRO A 140 0.26 12.80 -7.16
CA PRO A 140 0.17 13.12 -5.74
C PRO A 140 -0.66 12.09 -4.96
N ALA A 141 -0.39 11.98 -3.63
CA ALA A 141 -1.06 11.00 -2.77
C ALA A 141 -2.59 11.19 -2.69
N ASN A 142 -3.11 12.34 -3.06
CA ASN A 142 -4.53 12.67 -3.11
C ASN A 142 -5.10 12.76 -4.55
N ALA A 143 -4.48 12.05 -5.50
CA ALA A 143 -5.03 11.90 -6.84
C ALA A 143 -6.47 11.37 -6.81
N ASP A 144 -7.34 11.89 -7.67
CA ASP A 144 -8.78 11.59 -7.66
C ASP A 144 -9.10 10.26 -8.35
N ASP A 145 -8.38 9.90 -9.42
CA ASP A 145 -8.53 8.61 -10.10
C ASP A 145 -7.30 7.73 -9.85
N ARG A 146 -7.53 6.61 -9.13
CA ARG A 146 -6.54 5.62 -8.77
C ARG A 146 -6.81 4.25 -9.37
N ARG A 147 -7.72 4.18 -10.33
CA ARG A 147 -8.02 2.92 -11.01
C ARG A 147 -6.85 2.45 -11.82
N VAL A 148 -6.49 1.18 -11.63
CA VAL A 148 -5.36 0.54 -12.30
C VAL A 148 -5.78 -0.79 -12.91
N VAL A 149 -5.06 -1.19 -13.94
CA VAL A 149 -5.12 -2.53 -14.52
C VAL A 149 -3.76 -3.18 -14.32
N TYR A 150 -3.77 -4.42 -13.85
CA TYR A 150 -2.56 -5.21 -13.66
C TYR A 150 -2.39 -6.23 -14.78
N THR A 151 -1.16 -6.48 -15.14
CA THR A 151 -0.78 -7.52 -16.13
C THR A 151 0.51 -8.20 -15.68
N SER A 152 0.68 -9.47 -16.04
CA SER A 152 1.93 -10.21 -15.87
C SER A 152 2.57 -10.48 -17.23
N SER A 153 3.88 -10.39 -17.31
CA SER A 153 4.65 -10.74 -18.52
C SER A 153 4.69 -12.24 -18.78
N ASP A 154 4.53 -13.04 -17.72
CA ASP A 154 4.51 -14.51 -17.80
C ASP A 154 3.58 -15.09 -16.73
N THR A 155 2.39 -15.51 -17.16
CA THR A 155 1.37 -16.07 -16.28
C THR A 155 1.67 -17.51 -15.84
N ALA A 156 2.60 -18.21 -16.48
CA ALA A 156 3.08 -19.52 -16.03
C ALA A 156 4.00 -19.38 -14.81
N VAL A 157 4.68 -18.24 -14.66
CA VAL A 157 5.54 -17.93 -13.52
C VAL A 157 4.73 -17.25 -12.39
N ALA A 158 4.01 -16.18 -12.71
CA ALA A 158 3.22 -15.44 -11.73
C ALA A 158 1.97 -14.85 -12.37
N THR A 159 0.84 -14.95 -11.69
CA THR A 159 -0.41 -14.26 -12.05
C THR A 159 -0.65 -13.09 -11.12
N VAL A 160 -1.47 -12.13 -11.53
CA VAL A 160 -1.89 -11.00 -10.71
C VAL A 160 -3.39 -10.78 -10.83
N SER A 161 -4.06 -10.59 -9.70
CA SER A 161 -5.50 -10.30 -9.66
C SER A 161 -5.80 -8.82 -9.96
N SER A 162 -7.07 -8.50 -10.17
CA SER A 162 -7.54 -7.10 -10.33
C SER A 162 -7.32 -6.25 -9.06
N GLN A 163 -7.16 -6.88 -7.89
CA GLN A 163 -6.86 -6.21 -6.62
C GLN A 163 -5.34 -6.08 -6.37
N GLY A 164 -4.48 -6.55 -7.29
CA GLY A 164 -3.03 -6.48 -7.14
C GLY A 164 -2.44 -7.57 -6.26
N VAL A 165 -3.14 -8.70 -6.06
CA VAL A 165 -2.56 -9.88 -5.41
C VAL A 165 -1.80 -10.68 -6.44
N ILE A 166 -0.50 -10.86 -6.21
CA ILE A 166 0.38 -11.69 -7.03
C ILE A 166 0.38 -13.11 -6.47
N THR A 167 0.11 -14.10 -7.34
CA THR A 167 0.19 -15.53 -7.02
C THR A 167 1.33 -16.16 -7.80
N ALA A 168 2.28 -16.78 -7.10
CA ALA A 168 3.39 -17.52 -7.69
C ALA A 168 2.92 -18.88 -8.21
N ARG A 169 3.13 -19.16 -9.51
CA ARG A 169 2.64 -20.38 -10.19
C ARG A 169 3.75 -21.35 -10.54
N GLY A 170 4.87 -20.86 -11.02
CA GLY A 170 5.98 -21.70 -11.47
C GLY A 170 7.31 -21.00 -11.33
N ARG A 171 8.38 -21.81 -11.29
CA ARG A 171 9.75 -21.34 -11.18
C ARG A 171 10.12 -20.40 -12.34
N GLY A 172 10.72 -19.24 -12.03
CA GLY A 172 11.18 -18.32 -13.06
C GLY A 172 11.15 -16.86 -12.60
N LYS A 173 11.12 -15.97 -13.58
CA LYS A 173 10.99 -14.51 -13.37
C LYS A 173 9.87 -13.96 -14.23
N ALA A 174 9.07 -13.10 -13.66
CA ALA A 174 8.02 -12.36 -14.35
C ALA A 174 8.06 -10.88 -13.95
N ILE A 175 7.52 -10.02 -14.79
CA ILE A 175 7.30 -8.61 -14.49
C ILE A 175 5.80 -8.39 -14.35
N VAL A 176 5.37 -7.97 -13.18
CA VAL A 176 4.00 -7.49 -12.95
C VAL A 176 3.98 -5.99 -13.21
N ARG A 177 3.11 -5.58 -14.12
CA ARG A 177 2.93 -4.18 -14.50
C ARG A 177 1.56 -3.68 -14.05
N ALA A 178 1.55 -2.52 -13.39
CA ALA A 178 0.35 -1.75 -13.12
C ALA A 178 0.28 -0.57 -14.10
N ARG A 179 -0.92 -0.28 -14.63
CA ARG A 179 -1.18 0.86 -15.52
C ARG A 179 -2.43 1.59 -15.06
N THR A 180 -2.37 2.93 -14.92
CA THR A 180 -3.54 3.75 -14.61
C THR A 180 -4.50 3.81 -15.79
N VAL A 181 -5.81 3.76 -15.49
CA VAL A 181 -6.86 3.81 -16.51
C VAL A 181 -6.94 5.21 -17.14
N GLY A 182 -6.86 6.26 -16.32
CA GLY A 182 -7.09 7.64 -16.78
C GLY A 182 -5.89 8.36 -17.40
N GLY A 183 -4.65 7.96 -17.06
CA GLY A 183 -3.44 8.73 -17.45
C GLY A 183 -2.35 7.93 -18.14
N GLY A 184 -2.47 6.59 -18.20
CA GLY A 184 -1.46 5.75 -18.85
C GLY A 184 -0.13 5.62 -18.10
N GLN A 185 -0.02 6.12 -16.84
CA GLN A 185 1.16 5.91 -16.00
C GLN A 185 1.32 4.44 -15.70
N THR A 186 2.59 3.99 -15.66
CA THR A 186 2.93 2.58 -15.44
C THR A 186 3.93 2.42 -14.31
N ALA A 187 3.84 1.29 -13.61
CA ALA A 187 4.83 0.83 -12.65
C ALA A 187 5.09 -0.66 -12.87
N GLU A 188 6.29 -1.11 -12.52
CA GLU A 188 6.72 -2.49 -12.68
C GLU A 188 7.22 -3.05 -11.34
N CYS A 189 6.88 -4.32 -11.09
CA CYS A 189 7.40 -5.12 -10.00
C CYS A 189 8.05 -6.38 -10.59
N GLN A 190 9.32 -6.60 -10.28
CA GLN A 190 10.05 -7.81 -10.68
C GLN A 190 9.73 -8.93 -9.70
N VAL A 191 9.16 -10.02 -10.19
CA VAL A 191 8.80 -11.20 -9.40
C VAL A 191 9.74 -12.33 -9.75
N SER A 192 10.44 -12.87 -8.75
CA SER A 192 11.26 -14.07 -8.86
C SER A 192 10.59 -15.20 -8.09
N VAL A 193 10.23 -16.26 -8.76
CA VAL A 193 9.58 -17.44 -8.15
C VAL A 193 10.58 -18.58 -8.07
N GLN A 194 10.75 -19.12 -6.86
CA GLN A 194 11.64 -20.23 -6.55
C GLN A 194 10.85 -21.46 -6.13
N HIS A 195 11.44 -22.65 -6.36
CA HIS A 195 10.92 -23.87 -5.77
C HIS A 195 11.34 -23.97 -4.30
N PHE A 196 10.52 -24.57 -3.43
CA PHE A 196 10.81 -24.67 -1.99
C PHE A 196 12.15 -25.34 -1.70
N THR A 197 12.61 -26.27 -2.55
CA THR A 197 13.90 -26.96 -2.39
C THR A 197 15.11 -26.03 -2.45
N GLU A 198 14.97 -24.86 -3.08
CA GLU A 198 16.03 -23.83 -3.12
C GLU A 198 16.22 -23.09 -1.79
N ARG A 199 15.28 -23.28 -0.86
CA ARG A 199 15.31 -22.74 0.50
C ARG A 199 15.65 -23.79 1.56
N ILE A 200 16.06 -24.98 1.13
CA ILE A 200 16.58 -26.02 2.02
C ILE A 200 18.10 -25.94 1.98
N SER A 201 18.73 -25.88 3.13
CA SER A 201 20.17 -25.84 3.28
C SER A 201 20.69 -26.99 4.15
N VAL A 202 21.83 -27.53 3.79
CA VAL A 202 22.52 -28.58 4.55
C VAL A 202 23.97 -28.17 4.72
N TRP A 203 24.51 -28.32 5.91
CA TRP A 203 25.94 -28.11 6.15
C TRP A 203 26.49 -29.12 7.15
N LEU A 204 27.78 -29.31 7.09
CA LEU A 204 28.53 -30.23 7.90
C LEU A 204 29.51 -29.45 8.77
N SER A 205 29.62 -29.83 10.04
CA SER A 205 30.61 -29.36 10.98
C SER A 205 31.20 -30.54 11.72
N GLY A 206 32.43 -30.43 12.25
CA GLY A 206 33.06 -31.50 13.03
C GLY A 206 34.53 -31.66 12.77
N THR A 207 35.09 -32.72 13.31
CA THR A 207 36.51 -33.06 13.20
C THR A 207 36.70 -34.22 12.22
N TRP A 208 37.66 -34.04 11.31
CA TRP A 208 37.99 -35.02 10.28
C TRP A 208 39.44 -35.45 10.46
N ILE A 209 39.63 -36.72 10.33
CA ILE A 209 41.00 -37.33 10.35
C ILE A 209 41.17 -38.04 9.01
N TYR A 210 42.16 -37.63 8.25
CA TYR A 210 42.56 -38.31 7.04
C TYR A 210 43.55 -39.40 7.40
N GLU A 211 43.24 -40.60 6.99
CA GLU A 211 44.14 -41.75 7.11
C GLU A 211 44.81 -42.03 5.76
N SER A 212 45.68 -43.03 5.68
CA SER A 212 46.29 -43.44 4.42
C SER A 212 45.24 -43.93 3.43
N ASP A 213 45.52 -43.84 2.12
CA ASP A 213 44.68 -44.39 1.05
C ASP A 213 43.30 -43.74 0.89
N ASN A 214 43.18 -42.44 1.13
CA ASN A 214 41.93 -41.68 1.03
C ASN A 214 40.83 -42.12 2.00
N LEU A 215 41.19 -42.82 3.06
CA LEU A 215 40.26 -43.16 4.13
C LEU A 215 40.06 -42.00 5.08
N VAL A 216 38.86 -41.81 5.53
CA VAL A 216 38.43 -40.72 6.41
C VAL A 216 37.70 -41.28 7.63
N SER A 217 38.17 -40.83 8.81
CA SER A 217 37.42 -41.01 10.04
C SER A 217 36.94 -39.66 10.53
N ALA A 218 35.66 -39.58 10.97
CA ALA A 218 35.09 -38.33 11.38
C ALA A 218 34.16 -38.47 12.58
N CYS A 219 34.13 -37.42 13.41
CA CYS A 219 33.05 -37.09 14.27
C CYS A 219 32.41 -35.80 13.72
N ALA A 220 31.26 -35.95 13.10
CA ALA A 220 30.66 -34.90 12.32
C ALA A 220 29.22 -34.64 12.74
N ARG A 221 28.78 -33.39 12.60
CA ARG A 221 27.40 -32.97 12.76
C ARG A 221 26.84 -32.46 11.43
N MET A 222 25.85 -33.15 10.91
CA MET A 222 25.12 -32.72 9.72
C MET A 222 23.89 -31.96 10.14
N THR A 223 23.72 -30.73 9.65
CA THR A 223 22.53 -29.90 9.93
C THR A 223 21.73 -29.67 8.67
N LEU A 224 20.43 -29.96 8.75
CA LEU A 224 19.41 -29.64 7.76
C LEU A 224 18.61 -28.44 8.26
N ARG A 225 18.46 -27.42 7.44
CA ARG A 225 17.65 -26.24 7.72
C ARG A 225 16.57 -26.07 6.65
N ASN A 226 15.37 -25.82 7.13
CA ASN A 226 14.19 -25.57 6.30
C ASN A 226 13.82 -24.08 6.35
N ASP A 227 14.24 -23.29 5.38
CA ASP A 227 13.82 -21.90 5.18
C ASP A 227 12.73 -21.77 4.11
N SER A 228 12.07 -22.90 3.76
CA SER A 228 10.96 -22.94 2.81
C SER A 228 9.62 -22.64 3.50
N ASN A 229 8.56 -22.49 2.71
CA ASN A 229 7.18 -22.35 3.18
C ASN A 229 6.45 -23.71 3.36
N ARG A 230 7.17 -24.83 3.29
CA ARG A 230 6.64 -26.18 3.43
C ARG A 230 7.23 -26.88 4.65
N ASP A 231 6.44 -27.67 5.33
CA ASP A 231 6.92 -28.60 6.36
C ASP A 231 7.55 -29.81 5.69
N LEU A 232 8.71 -30.23 6.20
CA LEU A 232 9.42 -31.42 5.75
C LEU A 232 9.24 -32.53 6.77
N PHE A 233 8.68 -33.66 6.39
CA PHE A 233 8.75 -34.84 7.25
C PHE A 233 10.08 -35.57 6.99
N VAL A 234 11.04 -35.37 7.89
CA VAL A 234 12.36 -35.98 7.78
C VAL A 234 12.28 -37.43 8.23
N GLU A 235 12.45 -38.35 7.30
CA GLU A 235 12.36 -39.79 7.52
C GLU A 235 13.64 -40.28 8.18
N ARG A 236 14.79 -40.00 7.57
CA ARG A 236 16.07 -40.53 8.03
C ARG A 236 17.27 -39.71 7.56
N PHE A 237 18.36 -39.91 8.27
CA PHE A 237 19.68 -39.47 7.90
C PHE A 237 20.55 -40.68 7.57
N ILE A 238 21.31 -40.62 6.48
CA ILE A 238 22.13 -41.75 5.96
C ILE A 238 23.52 -41.21 5.65
N VAL A 239 24.56 -42.01 5.96
CA VAL A 239 25.92 -41.81 5.44
C VAL A 239 26.30 -43.04 4.63
N GLU A 240 26.77 -42.83 3.41
CA GLU A 240 27.26 -43.84 2.51
C GLU A 240 28.74 -43.67 2.25
N SER A 241 29.44 -44.78 2.07
CA SER A 241 30.82 -44.86 1.59
C SER A 241 30.89 -45.88 0.48
N ASP A 242 31.46 -45.52 -0.67
CA ASP A 242 31.51 -46.37 -1.87
C ASP A 242 30.17 -46.99 -2.26
N GLY A 243 29.09 -46.21 -2.11
CA GLY A 243 27.73 -46.69 -2.42
C GLY A 243 27.13 -47.65 -1.40
N ARG A 244 27.84 -47.92 -0.28
CA ARG A 244 27.31 -48.74 0.82
C ARG A 244 26.97 -47.86 2.00
N GLU A 245 25.83 -48.13 2.62
CA GLU A 245 25.42 -47.48 3.84
C GLU A 245 26.32 -47.86 5.00
N ILE A 246 26.91 -46.89 5.67
CA ILE A 246 27.78 -47.05 6.84
C ILE A 246 27.16 -46.49 8.11
N HIS A 247 26.15 -45.67 7.99
CA HIS A 247 25.36 -45.12 9.10
C HIS A 247 23.93 -44.85 8.66
N ARG A 248 22.98 -45.14 9.53
CA ARG A 248 21.57 -44.78 9.38
C ARG A 248 20.97 -44.36 10.73
N GLU A 249 20.26 -43.28 10.71
CA GLU A 249 19.42 -42.81 11.82
C GLU A 249 18.00 -42.59 11.35
N GLU A 250 17.03 -43.31 11.93
CA GLU A 250 15.61 -43.07 11.67
C GLU A 250 15.14 -41.90 12.52
N ILE A 251 14.59 -40.87 11.88
CA ILE A 251 14.24 -39.60 12.52
C ILE A 251 12.74 -39.49 12.77
N GLY A 252 11.94 -39.71 11.73
CA GLY A 252 10.47 -39.77 11.82
C GLY A 252 9.80 -38.53 12.39
N ARG A 253 10.29 -37.33 12.07
CA ARG A 253 9.75 -36.08 12.62
C ARG A 253 9.63 -34.97 11.59
N THR A 254 8.66 -34.08 11.82
CA THR A 254 8.44 -32.88 10.99
C THR A 254 9.43 -31.79 11.36
N LEU A 255 10.02 -31.19 10.33
CA LEU A 255 10.86 -30.00 10.40
C LEU A 255 10.08 -28.83 9.78
N SER A 256 9.49 -28.01 10.61
CA SER A 256 8.69 -26.88 10.18
C SER A 256 9.55 -25.77 9.56
N SER A 257 8.90 -24.85 8.84
CA SER A 257 9.51 -23.65 8.27
C SER A 257 10.34 -22.88 9.33
N GLY A 258 11.52 -22.41 8.95
CA GLY A 258 12.45 -21.69 9.82
C GLY A 258 13.24 -22.58 10.81
N SER A 259 12.95 -23.88 10.88
CA SER A 259 13.54 -24.81 11.83
C SER A 259 14.81 -25.50 11.28
N LYS A 260 15.60 -26.06 12.20
CA LYS A 260 16.79 -26.87 11.86
C LYS A 260 16.78 -28.20 12.61
N LEU A 261 17.37 -29.20 12.01
CA LEU A 261 17.62 -30.54 12.54
C LEU A 261 19.09 -30.84 12.42
N ALA A 262 19.70 -31.36 13.47
CA ALA A 262 21.08 -31.79 13.44
C ALA A 262 21.21 -33.26 13.86
N CYS A 263 21.99 -34.02 13.11
CA CYS A 263 22.36 -35.40 13.41
C CYS A 263 23.86 -35.52 13.59
N ASP A 264 24.28 -36.16 14.67
CA ASP A 264 25.68 -36.44 14.94
C ASP A 264 26.05 -37.84 14.44
N VAL A 265 27.17 -37.94 13.77
CA VAL A 265 27.66 -39.22 13.25
C VAL A 265 29.15 -39.38 13.51
N THR A 266 29.53 -40.58 13.91
CA THR A 266 30.93 -40.98 14.03
C THR A 266 31.14 -42.21 13.14
N PHE A 267 32.14 -42.14 12.27
CA PHE A 267 32.54 -43.27 11.43
C PHE A 267 34.04 -43.33 11.30
N LYS A 268 34.57 -44.49 10.90
CA LYS A 268 36.00 -44.73 10.68
C LYS A 268 36.20 -45.39 9.32
N ASN A 269 37.34 -45.10 8.71
CA ASN A 269 37.79 -45.74 7.47
C ASN A 269 36.74 -45.66 6.34
N ALA A 270 36.05 -44.54 6.21
CA ALA A 270 35.12 -44.30 5.10
C ALA A 270 35.87 -43.71 3.90
N HIS A 271 35.59 -44.21 2.71
CA HIS A 271 36.09 -43.67 1.46
C HIS A 271 34.99 -42.83 0.81
N ASP A 272 35.31 -41.56 0.48
CA ASP A 272 34.40 -40.60 -0.17
C ASP A 272 32.99 -40.56 0.47
N PRO A 273 32.85 -40.24 1.77
CA PRO A 273 31.58 -40.30 2.46
C PRO A 273 30.59 -39.30 1.91
N GLN A 274 29.37 -39.77 1.65
CA GLN A 274 28.20 -38.96 1.19
C GLN A 274 27.16 -38.94 2.29
N PHE A 275 26.61 -37.75 2.55
CA PHE A 275 25.60 -37.51 3.57
C PHE A 275 24.28 -37.21 2.91
N LYS A 276 23.20 -37.83 3.39
CA LYS A 276 21.86 -37.72 2.81
C LYS A 276 20.83 -37.54 3.90
N TYR A 277 19.95 -36.56 3.74
CA TYR A 277 18.66 -36.51 4.42
C TYR A 277 17.57 -36.93 3.45
N GLN A 278 16.77 -37.90 3.85
CA GLN A 278 15.57 -38.31 3.14
C GLN A 278 14.37 -37.72 3.85
N PHE A 279 13.52 -37.04 3.10
CA PHE A 279 12.34 -36.38 3.63
C PHE A 279 11.18 -36.39 2.62
N THR A 280 9.97 -36.22 3.13
CA THR A 280 8.75 -36.05 2.32
C THR A 280 8.15 -34.67 2.49
N VAL A 281 7.51 -34.17 1.42
CA VAL A 281 6.67 -32.97 1.42
C VAL A 281 5.35 -33.35 0.77
N GLY A 282 4.27 -33.41 1.56
CA GLY A 282 3.02 -34.03 1.10
C GLY A 282 3.24 -35.50 0.74
N SER A 283 2.94 -35.90 -0.49
CA SER A 283 3.14 -37.26 -1.00
C SER A 283 4.46 -37.48 -1.74
N GLU A 284 5.28 -36.45 -1.87
CA GLU A 284 6.49 -36.50 -2.68
C GLU A 284 7.72 -36.72 -1.80
N GLN A 285 8.62 -37.59 -2.27
CA GLN A 285 9.87 -37.93 -1.58
C GLN A 285 11.06 -37.17 -2.18
N TYR A 286 11.92 -36.66 -1.28
CA TYR A 286 13.10 -35.89 -1.65
C TYR A 286 14.34 -36.38 -0.90
N GLU A 287 15.50 -36.09 -1.48
CA GLU A 287 16.79 -36.27 -0.85
C GLU A 287 17.60 -34.99 -0.92
N ALA A 288 18.18 -34.58 0.20
CA ALA A 288 19.19 -33.54 0.26
C ALA A 288 20.56 -34.20 0.41
N HIS A 289 21.40 -34.03 -0.58
CA HIS A 289 22.74 -34.62 -0.63
C HIS A 289 23.80 -33.60 -0.26
N TYR A 290 24.75 -34.02 0.56
CA TYR A 290 25.97 -33.28 0.84
C TYR A 290 27.17 -34.18 0.60
N ARG A 291 28.09 -33.77 -0.27
CA ARG A 291 29.38 -34.42 -0.52
C ARG A 291 30.47 -33.46 -0.12
N PRO A 292 31.22 -33.73 0.96
CA PRO A 292 32.34 -32.88 1.36
C PRO A 292 33.40 -32.87 0.25
N HIS A 293 33.84 -31.67 -0.13
CA HIS A 293 34.90 -31.54 -1.10
C HIS A 293 36.25 -31.75 -0.34
N MET A 294 36.77 -32.93 -0.49
CA MET A 294 37.98 -33.38 0.22
C MET A 294 39.24 -32.86 -0.49
N ILE A 295 39.58 -31.58 -0.29
CA ILE A 295 40.84 -31.01 -0.73
C ILE A 295 41.70 -30.76 0.52
N GLY A 296 42.59 -31.73 0.86
CA GLY A 296 43.82 -31.53 1.62
C GLY A 296 43.79 -30.80 2.98
N ALA A 297 42.62 -30.57 3.58
CA ALA A 297 42.51 -29.79 4.80
C ALA A 297 42.30 -30.68 6.02
N LYS A 298 43.22 -30.60 6.99
CA LYS A 298 43.19 -31.35 8.26
C LYS A 298 42.01 -30.97 9.20
N THR A 299 41.34 -29.86 8.97
CA THR A 299 40.16 -29.42 9.76
C THR A 299 39.26 -28.60 8.91
N LEU A 300 37.93 -28.89 8.95
CA LEU A 300 36.93 -27.97 8.46
C LEU A 300 36.77 -26.82 9.45
N PRO A 301 36.60 -25.56 9.00
CA PRO A 301 36.35 -24.45 9.91
C PRO A 301 35.06 -24.69 10.70
N ALA A 302 35.12 -24.44 11.99
CA ALA A 302 34.02 -24.68 12.94
C ALA A 302 32.79 -23.79 12.72
N ASP A 303 32.89 -22.74 11.90
CA ASP A 303 31.90 -21.68 11.87
C ASP A 303 31.37 -21.33 10.46
N GLY A 304 30.10 -21.60 10.27
CA GLY A 304 29.27 -20.98 9.27
C GLY A 304 28.86 -21.86 8.07
N PRO A 305 27.66 -21.61 7.54
CA PRO A 305 27.12 -22.33 6.39
C PRO A 305 27.94 -21.94 5.15
N ARG A 306 28.84 -22.81 4.69
CA ARG A 306 29.27 -22.75 3.30
C ARG A 306 28.10 -23.33 2.49
N THR A 307 27.39 -22.48 1.79
CA THR A 307 26.44 -22.86 0.74
C THR A 307 27.20 -23.51 -0.42
N LEU A 308 27.55 -24.78 -0.25
CA LEU A 308 27.91 -25.62 -1.37
C LEU A 308 26.59 -26.05 -2.07
N PRO A 309 26.59 -26.25 -3.38
CA PRO A 309 25.37 -26.60 -4.09
C PRO A 309 24.81 -27.90 -3.52
N ILE A 310 23.70 -27.78 -2.82
CA ILE A 310 22.92 -28.91 -2.36
C ILE A 310 22.10 -29.36 -3.55
N VAL A 311 22.21 -30.61 -3.91
CA VAL A 311 21.30 -31.21 -4.88
C VAL A 311 20.13 -31.77 -4.08
N VAL A 312 19.03 -31.04 -4.04
CA VAL A 312 17.75 -31.60 -3.59
C VAL A 312 17.07 -32.20 -4.81
N SER A 313 16.97 -33.52 -4.84
CA SER A 313 16.35 -34.25 -5.93
C SER A 313 15.10 -34.96 -5.44
N ARG A 314 14.05 -35.01 -6.31
CA ARG A 314 12.90 -35.86 -6.09
C ARG A 314 13.32 -37.33 -6.26
N ARG A 315 12.94 -38.16 -5.29
CA ARG A 315 13.09 -39.62 -5.44
C ARG A 315 12.05 -40.13 -6.44
N ARG A 316 12.46 -40.94 -7.41
CA ARG A 316 11.59 -41.61 -8.37
C ARG A 316 10.96 -42.85 -7.77
#